data_e57d7b6759543173c5d1c67644a710ae
#
_entry.id   e57d7b6759543173c5d1c67644a710ae
#
_cell.length_a   1.000
_cell.length_b   1.000
_cell.length_c   1.000
_cell.angle_alpha   90.00
_cell.angle_beta   90.00
_cell.angle_gamma   90.00
#
_symmetry.space_group_name_H-M   'P 1'
#
loop_
_entity.id
_entity.type
_entity.pdbx_description
1 polymer ?
#
loop_
_entity_poly.entity_id
_entity_poly.type
_entity_poly.pdbx_seq_one_letter_code
_entity_poly.pdbx_strand_id
1 'polypeptide(L)'
;MNSKVKQAQKEGASVSDISAGLAYSVIKNALFKVIKVSDASELGSQIVVQGGTFYNDAVLRSFEKIAGCEAIRPDIAGIMGAFGAALIAREHYTDGYQTSMLSIDAINSLEFDTSMAKCKGCTNNCRLTINRFSGGRQYISGNRCERGLGKQKNPNQVPNLFDYKLKRLFSYEPLTADQAPRGPVGIPRVLNMYENYPFWFTFFTKLGYQVILSPASNHNIYSLGIESIPSESECYPAKLAHGHVTWLIKQGVPFIFYPALFYERNETPDANNHYNCPIVTSYSENIKNNVEEIGRGEVKFSNPFMAFSSLEVATEALIKEFSDIPAAEVTAAARAGWDEMTAARDDMRKKGEEVLAWMEANHKRGIALA
;
A
#
# COMPACT_ATOMS: atom_id res chain seq x y z
N MET A 1 -9.95 -15.46 3.90
CA MET A 1 -10.92 -15.87 4.95
C MET A 1 -12.35 -15.47 4.60
N ASN A 2 -12.65 -14.21 4.33
CA ASN A 2 -14.03 -13.74 4.11
C ASN A 2 -14.78 -14.44 2.96
N SER A 3 -14.11 -14.72 1.84
CA SER A 3 -14.71 -15.45 0.70
C SER A 3 -15.14 -16.87 1.07
N LYS A 4 -14.34 -17.57 1.88
CA LYS A 4 -14.69 -18.93 2.36
C LYS A 4 -15.85 -18.92 3.35
N VAL A 5 -15.95 -17.90 4.20
CA VAL A 5 -17.09 -17.75 5.13
C VAL A 5 -18.39 -17.54 4.34
N LYS A 6 -18.39 -16.64 3.36
CA LYS A 6 -19.56 -16.41 2.49
C LYS A 6 -19.95 -17.66 1.70
N GLN A 7 -18.97 -18.42 1.22
CA GLN A 7 -19.24 -19.68 0.54
C GLN A 7 -19.88 -20.71 1.47
N ALA A 8 -19.28 -20.92 2.66
CA ALA A 8 -19.83 -21.85 3.66
C ALA A 8 -21.28 -21.49 4.07
N GLN A 9 -21.57 -20.19 4.21
CA GLN A 9 -22.94 -19.73 4.47
C GLN A 9 -23.90 -20.10 3.33
N LYS A 10 -23.48 -19.93 2.05
CA LYS A 10 -24.29 -20.32 0.89
C LYS A 10 -24.49 -21.82 0.78
N GLU A 11 -23.53 -22.60 1.27
CA GLU A 11 -23.58 -24.07 1.33
C GLU A 11 -24.37 -24.60 2.54
N GLY A 12 -24.94 -23.71 3.36
CA GLY A 12 -25.79 -24.06 4.49
C GLY A 12 -25.05 -24.44 5.78
N ALA A 13 -23.76 -24.12 5.91
CA ALA A 13 -23.04 -24.34 7.15
C ALA A 13 -23.61 -23.49 8.29
N SER A 14 -23.71 -24.07 9.49
CA SER A 14 -24.19 -23.38 10.66
C SER A 14 -23.16 -22.32 11.16
N VAL A 15 -23.62 -21.36 11.96
CA VAL A 15 -22.74 -20.37 12.59
C VAL A 15 -21.68 -21.09 13.46
N SER A 16 -22.06 -22.18 14.11
CA SER A 16 -21.15 -23.00 14.94
C SER A 16 -20.04 -23.62 14.10
N ASP A 17 -20.37 -24.19 12.95
CA ASP A 17 -19.39 -24.81 12.03
C ASP A 17 -18.41 -23.78 11.51
N ILE A 18 -18.92 -22.61 11.08
CA ILE A 18 -18.09 -21.52 10.59
C ILE A 18 -17.16 -21.00 11.69
N SER A 19 -17.67 -20.80 12.91
CA SER A 19 -16.90 -20.33 14.04
C SER A 19 -15.80 -21.32 14.44
N ALA A 20 -16.12 -22.60 14.51
CA ALA A 20 -15.15 -23.66 14.77
C ALA A 20 -14.08 -23.74 13.66
N GLY A 21 -14.49 -23.66 12.40
CA GLY A 21 -13.58 -23.64 11.27
C GLY A 21 -12.63 -22.43 11.27
N LEU A 22 -13.11 -21.26 11.68
CA LEU A 22 -12.27 -20.07 11.85
C LEU A 22 -11.23 -20.25 12.96
N ALA A 23 -11.63 -20.74 14.15
CA ALA A 23 -10.71 -21.01 15.25
C ALA A 23 -9.62 -22.01 14.84
N TYR A 24 -10.02 -23.10 14.18
CA TYR A 24 -9.11 -24.11 13.64
C TYR A 24 -8.12 -23.53 12.61
N SER A 25 -8.62 -22.68 11.71
CA SER A 25 -7.79 -22.01 10.68
C SER A 25 -6.76 -21.06 11.29
N VAL A 26 -7.12 -20.33 12.36
CA VAL A 26 -6.19 -19.44 13.07
C VAL A 26 -5.02 -20.23 13.63
N ILE A 27 -5.30 -21.33 14.33
CA ILE A 27 -4.26 -22.18 14.93
C ILE A 27 -3.39 -22.83 13.85
N LYS A 28 -3.99 -23.38 12.79
CA LYS A 28 -3.21 -23.92 11.66
C LYS A 28 -2.27 -22.87 11.06
N ASN A 29 -2.73 -21.67 10.85
CA ASN A 29 -1.90 -20.60 10.32
C ASN A 29 -0.76 -20.24 11.29
N ALA A 30 -1.05 -20.15 12.58
CA ALA A 30 -0.03 -19.85 13.59
C ALA A 30 1.05 -20.92 13.63
N LEU A 31 0.69 -22.18 13.71
CA LEU A 31 1.64 -23.28 13.84
C LEU A 31 2.43 -23.52 12.53
N PHE A 32 1.73 -23.73 11.44
CA PHE A 32 2.38 -24.21 10.20
C PHE A 32 2.94 -23.11 9.31
N LYS A 33 2.36 -21.88 9.36
CA LYS A 33 2.85 -20.77 8.50
C LYS A 33 3.73 -19.78 9.25
N VAL A 34 3.42 -19.46 10.49
CA VAL A 34 4.16 -18.45 11.26
C VAL A 34 5.31 -19.09 12.01
N ILE A 35 5.01 -20.09 12.86
CA ILE A 35 6.03 -20.81 13.64
C ILE A 35 6.80 -21.80 12.75
N LYS A 36 6.16 -22.28 11.66
CA LYS A 36 6.72 -23.23 10.69
C LYS A 36 7.06 -24.60 11.29
N VAL A 37 6.24 -25.04 12.22
CA VAL A 37 6.29 -26.42 12.71
C VAL A 37 5.91 -27.35 11.56
N SER A 38 6.68 -28.37 11.29
CA SER A 38 6.41 -29.34 10.22
C SER A 38 5.36 -30.35 10.65
N ASP A 39 5.46 -30.82 11.91
CA ASP A 39 4.52 -31.73 12.55
C ASP A 39 4.22 -31.29 13.97
N ALA A 40 2.96 -31.46 14.41
CA ALA A 40 2.52 -31.02 15.72
C ALA A 40 3.26 -31.72 16.89
N SER A 41 3.81 -32.90 16.67
CA SER A 41 4.61 -33.66 17.66
C SER A 41 5.91 -32.93 18.05
N GLU A 42 6.40 -32.00 17.21
CA GLU A 42 7.58 -31.17 17.50
C GLU A 42 7.35 -30.23 18.71
N LEU A 43 6.08 -29.95 19.05
CA LEU A 43 5.72 -29.12 20.20
C LEU A 43 5.93 -29.84 21.55
N GLY A 44 6.15 -31.14 21.53
CA GLY A 44 6.26 -31.96 22.74
C GLY A 44 4.89 -32.31 23.35
N SER A 45 4.93 -33.00 24.50
CA SER A 45 3.72 -33.48 25.21
C SER A 45 3.29 -32.61 26.40
N GLN A 46 4.15 -31.69 26.85
CA GLN A 46 3.90 -30.79 27.98
C GLN A 46 3.78 -29.34 27.46
N ILE A 47 2.57 -28.95 27.07
CA ILE A 47 2.33 -27.67 26.40
C ILE A 47 1.60 -26.72 27.36
N VAL A 48 2.18 -25.55 27.59
CA VAL A 48 1.55 -24.45 28.31
C VAL A 48 1.21 -23.36 27.30
N VAL A 49 -0.05 -22.96 27.24
CA VAL A 49 -0.52 -21.89 26.36
C VAL A 49 -0.74 -20.60 27.16
N GLN A 50 -0.38 -19.48 26.55
CA GLN A 50 -0.48 -18.17 27.18
C GLN A 50 -1.01 -17.12 26.21
N GLY A 51 -1.51 -16.01 26.75
CA GLY A 51 -2.11 -14.92 26.01
C GLY A 51 -3.64 -14.95 26.02
N GLY A 52 -4.25 -13.76 25.93
CA GLY A 52 -5.70 -13.57 26.04
C GLY A 52 -6.51 -14.35 25.00
N THR A 53 -5.93 -14.67 23.84
CA THR A 53 -6.57 -15.44 22.77
C THR A 53 -6.98 -16.85 23.24
N PHE A 54 -6.22 -17.45 24.14
CA PHE A 54 -6.51 -18.78 24.68
C PHE A 54 -7.62 -18.82 25.74
N TYR A 55 -8.17 -17.67 26.15
CA TYR A 55 -9.41 -17.65 26.92
C TYR A 55 -10.63 -18.05 26.07
N ASN A 56 -10.50 -18.02 24.76
CA ASN A 56 -11.52 -18.59 23.87
C ASN A 56 -11.36 -20.12 23.82
N ASP A 57 -12.34 -20.84 24.36
CA ASP A 57 -12.32 -22.30 24.44
C ASP A 57 -12.31 -22.96 23.06
N ALA A 58 -12.89 -22.34 22.03
CA ALA A 58 -12.83 -22.87 20.68
C ALA A 58 -11.40 -22.83 20.11
N VAL A 59 -10.63 -21.80 20.47
CA VAL A 59 -9.22 -21.68 20.09
C VAL A 59 -8.38 -22.71 20.82
N LEU A 60 -8.56 -22.83 22.15
CA LEU A 60 -7.86 -23.82 22.95
C LEU A 60 -8.14 -25.24 22.43
N ARG A 61 -9.41 -25.58 22.21
CA ARG A 61 -9.78 -26.91 21.73
C ARG A 61 -9.28 -27.19 20.31
N SER A 62 -9.23 -26.17 19.46
CA SER A 62 -8.65 -26.30 18.12
C SER A 62 -7.15 -26.58 18.18
N PHE A 63 -6.45 -25.94 19.12
CA PHE A 63 -5.03 -26.18 19.38
C PHE A 63 -4.79 -27.63 19.83
N GLU A 64 -5.52 -28.09 20.84
CA GLU A 64 -5.42 -29.46 21.38
C GLU A 64 -5.69 -30.53 20.33
N LYS A 65 -6.69 -30.31 19.46
CA LYS A 65 -6.99 -31.21 18.34
C LYS A 65 -5.86 -31.28 17.31
N ILE A 66 -5.16 -30.18 17.08
CA ILE A 66 -4.03 -30.14 16.13
C ILE A 66 -2.77 -30.71 16.78
N ALA A 67 -2.53 -30.36 18.05
CA ALA A 67 -1.37 -30.85 18.80
C ALA A 67 -1.46 -32.34 19.19
N GLY A 68 -2.69 -32.88 19.25
CA GLY A 68 -2.92 -34.28 19.66
C GLY A 68 -2.78 -34.52 21.16
N CYS A 69 -2.67 -33.47 21.97
CA CYS A 69 -2.54 -33.54 23.42
C CYS A 69 -3.30 -32.39 24.08
N GLU A 70 -3.57 -32.53 25.37
CA GLU A 70 -4.16 -31.46 26.20
C GLU A 70 -3.11 -30.37 26.44
N ALA A 71 -3.56 -29.12 26.48
CA ALA A 71 -2.73 -27.97 26.75
C ALA A 71 -3.09 -27.32 28.09
N ILE A 72 -2.10 -27.00 28.89
CA ILE A 72 -2.28 -26.33 30.15
C ILE A 72 -2.52 -24.83 29.90
N ARG A 73 -3.71 -24.36 30.26
CA ARG A 73 -4.04 -22.92 30.24
C ARG A 73 -4.09 -22.44 31.70
N PRO A 74 -3.07 -21.73 32.19
CA PRO A 74 -3.08 -21.15 33.53
C PRO A 74 -4.19 -20.11 33.69
N ASP A 75 -4.70 -19.93 34.90
CA ASP A 75 -5.70 -18.90 35.21
C ASP A 75 -5.21 -17.48 34.84
N ILE A 76 -3.90 -17.26 34.92
CA ILE A 76 -3.25 -16.00 34.57
C ILE A 76 -2.76 -15.96 33.14
N ALA A 77 -3.25 -16.84 32.26
CA ALA A 77 -2.76 -16.95 30.87
C ALA A 77 -2.70 -15.59 30.14
N GLY A 78 -3.67 -14.70 30.35
CA GLY A 78 -3.72 -13.38 29.74
C GLY A 78 -2.65 -12.40 30.23
N ILE A 79 -2.08 -12.62 31.41
CA ILE A 79 -1.08 -11.74 32.02
C ILE A 79 0.27 -12.43 32.25
N MET A 80 0.47 -13.63 31.70
CA MET A 80 1.73 -14.39 31.85
C MET A 80 2.97 -13.59 31.44
N GLY A 81 2.87 -12.75 30.41
CA GLY A 81 3.96 -11.87 30.02
C GLY A 81 4.33 -10.83 31.09
N ALA A 82 3.33 -10.23 31.73
CA ALA A 82 3.54 -9.30 32.83
C ALA A 82 4.12 -9.99 34.07
N PHE A 83 3.63 -11.21 34.36
CA PHE A 83 4.16 -12.03 35.44
C PHE A 83 5.62 -12.41 35.21
N GLY A 84 5.96 -12.86 33.99
CA GLY A 84 7.34 -13.16 33.61
C GLY A 84 8.26 -11.95 33.69
N ALA A 85 7.79 -10.78 33.23
CA ALA A 85 8.53 -9.55 33.35
C ALA A 85 8.81 -9.16 34.82
N ALA A 86 7.85 -9.38 35.71
CA ALA A 86 8.03 -9.14 37.14
C ALA A 86 9.07 -10.10 37.76
N LEU A 87 9.08 -11.36 37.35
CA LEU A 87 10.09 -12.33 37.79
C LEU A 87 11.49 -11.92 37.32
N ILE A 88 11.65 -11.53 36.05
CA ILE A 88 12.92 -11.05 35.49
C ILE A 88 13.38 -9.77 36.22
N ALA A 89 12.47 -8.84 36.46
CA ALA A 89 12.78 -7.63 37.21
C ALA A 89 13.26 -7.95 38.64
N ARG A 90 12.67 -8.94 39.27
CA ARG A 90 13.12 -9.43 40.59
C ARG A 90 14.52 -10.04 40.56
N GLU A 91 14.83 -10.82 39.53
CA GLU A 91 16.16 -11.41 39.33
C GLU A 91 17.26 -10.36 39.11
N HIS A 92 16.91 -9.27 38.43
CA HIS A 92 17.83 -8.16 38.15
C HIS A 92 17.86 -7.11 39.26
N TYR A 93 17.04 -7.23 40.29
CA TYR A 93 17.05 -6.29 41.40
C TYR A 93 18.35 -6.38 42.20
N THR A 94 18.92 -5.24 42.47
CA THR A 94 20.08 -5.07 43.35
C THR A 94 19.73 -4.14 44.51
N ASP A 95 20.23 -4.45 45.70
CA ASP A 95 19.97 -3.63 46.88
C ASP A 95 20.44 -2.18 46.65
N GLY A 96 19.57 -1.23 47.00
CA GLY A 96 19.83 0.20 46.80
C GLY A 96 19.37 0.75 45.44
N TYR A 97 18.79 -0.10 44.54
CA TYR A 97 18.24 0.39 43.31
C TYR A 97 17.08 1.39 43.52
N GLN A 98 17.24 2.59 42.96
CA GLN A 98 16.21 3.63 42.99
C GLN A 98 15.32 3.51 41.75
N THR A 99 14.07 3.15 41.96
CA THR A 99 13.10 3.08 40.84
C THR A 99 12.70 4.48 40.36
N SER A 100 12.52 4.61 39.06
CA SER A 100 11.91 5.80 38.43
C SER A 100 10.37 5.73 38.35
N MET A 101 9.76 4.66 38.86
CA MET A 101 8.30 4.54 38.91
C MET A 101 7.71 5.53 39.92
N LEU A 102 6.49 5.98 39.61
CA LEU A 102 5.69 6.75 40.58
C LEU A 102 5.38 5.88 41.81
N SER A 103 5.29 6.53 43.00
CA SER A 103 4.82 5.85 44.19
C SER A 103 3.36 5.39 44.00
N ILE A 104 2.92 4.43 44.83
CA ILE A 104 1.54 3.94 44.79
C ILE A 104 0.56 5.08 45.05
N ASP A 105 0.87 5.98 45.97
CA ASP A 105 0.01 7.14 46.29
C ASP A 105 -0.06 8.10 45.08
N ALA A 106 1.07 8.34 44.39
CA ALA A 106 1.10 9.15 43.18
C ALA A 106 0.33 8.51 42.03
N ILE A 107 0.32 7.16 41.93
CA ILE A 107 -0.47 6.44 40.92
C ILE A 107 -1.96 6.54 41.24
N ASN A 108 -2.35 6.34 42.53
CA ASN A 108 -3.74 6.41 42.95
C ASN A 108 -4.34 7.83 42.87
N SER A 109 -3.50 8.86 42.96
CA SER A 109 -3.90 10.27 42.82
C SER A 109 -3.71 10.82 41.40
N LEU A 110 -3.37 9.95 40.45
CA LEU A 110 -3.10 10.37 39.06
C LEU A 110 -4.40 10.74 38.34
N GLU A 111 -4.60 12.02 38.12
CA GLU A 111 -5.71 12.53 37.32
C GLU A 111 -5.26 12.83 35.89
N PHE A 112 -6.09 12.47 34.92
CA PHE A 112 -5.85 12.80 33.53
C PHE A 112 -7.17 12.90 32.75
N ASP A 113 -7.19 13.80 31.79
CA ASP A 113 -8.27 13.95 30.83
C ASP A 113 -7.94 13.28 29.52
N THR A 114 -8.89 12.54 28.97
CA THR A 114 -8.75 11.89 27.67
C THR A 114 -9.60 12.61 26.63
N SER A 115 -8.99 13.03 25.54
CA SER A 115 -9.67 13.59 24.40
C SER A 115 -9.29 12.86 23.11
N MET A 116 -10.20 12.84 22.15
CA MET A 116 -9.95 12.25 20.83
C MET A 116 -9.84 13.35 19.79
N ALA A 117 -8.88 13.19 18.89
CA ALA A 117 -8.68 14.10 17.76
C ALA A 117 -8.37 13.33 16.47
N LYS A 118 -8.54 13.98 15.32
CA LYS A 118 -8.04 13.46 14.04
C LYS A 118 -6.77 14.21 13.67
N CYS A 119 -5.69 13.47 13.40
CA CYS A 119 -4.47 14.05 12.85
C CYS A 119 -4.75 14.59 11.45
N LYS A 120 -4.38 15.84 11.20
CA LYS A 120 -4.51 16.50 9.89
C LYS A 120 -3.17 16.58 9.13
N GLY A 121 -2.15 15.88 9.59
CA GLY A 121 -0.78 15.95 9.03
C GLY A 121 -0.59 15.25 7.68
N CYS A 122 -1.52 14.35 7.31
CA CYS A 122 -1.52 13.65 6.01
C CYS A 122 -2.90 13.01 5.76
N THR A 123 -3.05 12.37 4.60
CA THR A 123 -4.30 11.73 4.16
C THR A 123 -4.74 10.53 5.02
N ASN A 124 -3.87 9.98 5.87
CA ASN A 124 -4.23 8.87 6.78
C ASN A 124 -5.25 9.28 7.86
N ASN A 125 -5.34 10.56 8.21
CA ASN A 125 -6.31 11.07 9.18
C ASN A 125 -6.40 10.22 10.46
N CYS A 126 -5.25 9.83 11.02
CA CYS A 126 -5.19 8.94 12.19
C CYS A 126 -6.06 9.47 13.32
N ARG A 127 -6.82 8.57 13.96
CA ARG A 127 -7.50 8.88 15.22
C ARG A 127 -6.47 8.89 16.33
N LEU A 128 -6.36 10.02 17.02
CA LEU A 128 -5.45 10.23 18.14
C LEU A 128 -6.23 10.18 19.44
N THR A 129 -5.69 9.47 20.41
CA THR A 129 -6.10 9.56 21.81
C THR A 129 -5.08 10.41 22.55
N ILE A 130 -5.52 11.49 23.16
CA ILE A 130 -4.66 12.47 23.83
C ILE A 130 -5.02 12.44 25.31
N ASN A 131 -4.09 11.94 26.11
CA ASN A 131 -4.19 11.95 27.57
C ASN A 131 -3.39 13.15 28.11
N ARG A 132 -4.05 14.03 28.85
CA ARG A 132 -3.44 15.19 29.51
C ARG A 132 -3.44 14.96 31.01
N PHE A 133 -2.28 15.00 31.60
CA PHE A 133 -2.07 14.80 33.03
C PHE A 133 -2.02 16.13 33.78
N SER A 134 -2.42 16.12 35.04
CA SER A 134 -2.45 17.29 35.91
C SER A 134 -1.12 18.07 35.98
N GLY A 135 0.01 17.41 35.72
CA GLY A 135 1.35 18.03 35.64
C GLY A 135 1.69 18.70 34.29
N GLY A 136 0.71 18.94 33.39
CA GLY A 136 0.92 19.53 32.08
C GLY A 136 1.55 18.59 31.03
N ARG A 137 1.90 17.37 31.45
CA ARG A 137 2.40 16.34 30.52
C ARG A 137 1.26 15.81 29.66
N GLN A 138 1.60 15.47 28.43
CA GLN A 138 0.66 14.94 27.46
C GLN A 138 1.19 13.66 26.84
N TYR A 139 0.35 12.66 26.71
CA TYR A 139 0.64 11.43 25.99
C TYR A 139 -0.34 11.26 24.85
N ILE A 140 0.19 11.07 23.64
CA ILE A 140 -0.60 10.89 22.41
C ILE A 140 -0.37 9.50 21.88
N SER A 141 -1.45 8.77 21.62
CA SER A 141 -1.43 7.44 21.02
C SER A 141 -2.36 7.37 19.79
N GLY A 142 -2.30 6.27 19.04
CA GLY A 142 -3.05 6.09 17.80
C GLY A 142 -2.42 6.77 16.58
N ASN A 143 -1.30 7.51 16.75
CA ASN A 143 -0.52 8.05 15.66
C ASN A 143 0.27 6.93 14.96
N ARG A 144 0.38 7.04 13.63
CA ARG A 144 1.22 6.14 12.81
C ARG A 144 2.58 6.77 12.44
N CYS A 145 2.81 8.02 12.81
CA CYS A 145 4.07 8.73 12.60
C CYS A 145 4.18 9.91 13.58
N GLU A 146 5.35 10.51 13.66
CA GLU A 146 5.66 11.62 14.57
C GLU A 146 4.82 12.89 14.33
N ARG A 147 4.26 13.08 13.13
CA ARG A 147 3.36 14.22 12.84
C ARG A 147 2.14 14.22 13.77
N GLY A 148 1.62 13.03 14.11
CA GLY A 148 0.52 12.89 15.06
C GLY A 148 0.88 13.29 16.49
N LEU A 149 2.16 13.35 16.82
CA LEU A 149 2.66 13.82 18.12
C LEU A 149 2.89 15.34 18.16
N GLY A 150 2.52 16.07 17.11
CA GLY A 150 2.81 17.49 17.00
C GLY A 150 4.28 17.84 16.78
N LYS A 151 5.14 16.85 16.61
CA LYS A 151 6.56 17.07 16.27
C LYS A 151 6.63 17.45 14.79
N GLN A 152 6.91 18.71 14.53
CA GLN A 152 7.29 19.12 13.18
C GLN A 152 8.66 18.52 12.88
N LYS A 153 8.76 17.75 11.79
CA LYS A 153 10.08 17.45 11.22
C LYS A 153 10.71 18.79 10.86
N ASN A 154 11.91 19.03 11.31
CA ASN A 154 12.74 20.11 10.78
C ASN A 154 12.83 19.89 9.26
N PRO A 155 12.23 20.73 8.41
CA PRO A 155 11.94 20.35 7.03
C PRO A 155 13.17 20.19 6.14
N ASN A 156 14.38 20.56 6.57
CA ASN A 156 15.49 20.82 5.64
C ASN A 156 16.83 20.20 6.00
N GLN A 157 16.89 19.14 6.80
CA GLN A 157 18.22 18.58 7.15
C GLN A 157 18.65 17.34 6.35
N VAL A 158 17.75 16.72 5.61
CA VAL A 158 18.08 15.50 4.86
C VAL A 158 17.42 15.54 3.49
N PRO A 159 18.16 15.29 2.40
CA PRO A 159 17.57 15.17 1.07
C PRO A 159 16.45 14.13 1.03
N ASN A 160 15.34 14.45 0.37
CA ASN A 160 14.20 13.54 0.20
C ASN A 160 14.05 13.17 -1.28
N LEU A 161 14.63 12.05 -1.67
CA LEU A 161 14.58 11.55 -3.05
C LEU A 161 13.16 11.14 -3.47
N PHE A 162 12.31 10.71 -2.53
CA PHE A 162 10.93 10.35 -2.84
C PHE A 162 10.12 11.59 -3.27
N ASP A 163 10.22 12.68 -2.54
CA ASP A 163 9.55 13.94 -2.92
C ASP A 163 10.12 14.50 -4.23
N TYR A 164 11.43 14.37 -4.44
CA TYR A 164 12.05 14.75 -5.70
C TYR A 164 11.51 13.94 -6.87
N LYS A 165 11.48 12.60 -6.74
CA LYS A 165 10.92 11.70 -7.74
C LYS A 165 9.47 12.04 -8.08
N LEU A 166 8.62 12.22 -7.08
CA LEU A 166 7.22 12.58 -7.32
C LEU A 166 7.07 13.88 -8.09
N LYS A 167 7.85 14.89 -7.73
CA LYS A 167 7.85 16.17 -8.47
C LYS A 167 8.33 15.98 -9.90
N ARG A 168 9.44 15.28 -10.09
CA ARG A 168 10.01 15.05 -11.43
C ARG A 168 9.05 14.30 -12.35
N LEU A 169 8.36 13.29 -11.84
CA LEU A 169 7.46 12.48 -12.64
C LEU A 169 6.12 13.16 -12.97
N PHE A 170 5.66 14.12 -12.13
CA PHE A 170 4.30 14.65 -12.27
C PHE A 170 4.20 16.18 -12.42
N SER A 171 5.33 16.88 -12.54
CA SER A 171 5.36 18.34 -12.70
C SER A 171 5.39 18.75 -14.18
N TYR A 172 4.48 18.17 -14.96
CA TYR A 172 4.27 18.56 -16.36
C TYR A 172 3.03 19.44 -16.48
N GLU A 173 3.08 20.43 -17.34
CA GLU A 173 1.96 21.32 -17.61
C GLU A 173 1.21 20.83 -18.86
N PRO A 174 -0.08 20.45 -18.73
CA PRO A 174 -0.86 20.01 -19.87
C PRO A 174 -1.16 21.16 -20.84
N LEU A 175 -1.42 20.82 -22.10
CA LEU A 175 -1.94 21.77 -23.06
C LEU A 175 -3.27 22.35 -22.58
N THR A 176 -3.51 23.60 -22.90
CA THR A 176 -4.83 24.22 -22.71
C THR A 176 -5.83 23.69 -23.75
N ALA A 177 -7.11 23.85 -23.53
CA ALA A 177 -8.14 23.31 -24.43
C ALA A 177 -8.03 23.85 -25.87
N ASP A 178 -7.62 25.09 -26.03
CA ASP A 178 -7.38 25.74 -27.32
C ASP A 178 -6.12 25.23 -28.03
N GLN A 179 -5.15 24.70 -27.31
CA GLN A 179 -3.92 24.11 -27.82
C GLN A 179 -4.04 22.59 -28.09
N ALA A 180 -5.13 21.97 -27.73
CA ALA A 180 -5.35 20.52 -27.79
C ALA A 180 -6.43 20.15 -28.83
N PRO A 181 -6.11 20.13 -30.12
CA PRO A 181 -7.09 19.89 -31.18
C PRO A 181 -7.73 18.51 -31.11
N ARG A 182 -7.11 17.53 -30.45
CA ARG A 182 -7.66 16.19 -30.24
C ARG A 182 -8.44 16.03 -28.94
N GLY A 183 -8.60 17.12 -28.17
CA GLY A 183 -9.36 17.13 -26.92
C GLY A 183 -8.63 16.48 -25.73
N PRO A 184 -9.36 16.24 -24.63
CA PRO A 184 -8.77 15.68 -23.41
C PRO A 184 -8.59 14.17 -23.47
N VAL A 185 -7.49 13.70 -22.86
CA VAL A 185 -7.22 12.30 -22.55
C VAL A 185 -6.94 12.13 -21.06
N GLY A 186 -7.66 11.23 -20.41
CA GLY A 186 -7.49 10.90 -18.99
C GLY A 186 -6.43 9.82 -18.79
N ILE A 187 -5.51 10.06 -17.85
CA ILE A 187 -4.51 9.09 -17.42
C ILE A 187 -4.74 8.81 -15.93
N PRO A 188 -5.07 7.56 -15.54
CA PRO A 188 -5.16 7.21 -14.14
C PRO A 188 -3.77 7.15 -13.51
N ARG A 189 -3.57 7.83 -12.37
CA ARG A 189 -2.30 7.87 -11.63
C ARG A 189 -2.16 6.63 -10.75
N VAL A 190 -1.92 5.48 -11.36
CA VAL A 190 -1.92 4.17 -10.68
C VAL A 190 -0.84 3.25 -11.21
N LEU A 191 -0.41 2.30 -10.35
CA LEU A 191 0.48 1.20 -10.71
C LEU A 191 1.69 1.68 -11.55
N ASN A 192 2.00 0.99 -12.66
CA ASN A 192 3.12 1.32 -13.55
C ASN A 192 2.95 2.65 -14.31
N MET A 193 1.77 3.25 -14.30
CA MET A 193 1.57 4.60 -14.85
C MET A 193 2.41 5.65 -14.10
N TYR A 194 2.84 5.39 -12.87
CA TYR A 194 3.78 6.26 -12.16
C TYR A 194 5.11 6.37 -12.86
N GLU A 195 5.77 5.24 -13.13
CA GLU A 195 7.10 5.21 -13.74
C GLU A 195 7.06 5.63 -15.21
N ASN A 196 6.00 5.29 -15.93
CA ASN A 196 5.86 5.53 -17.36
C ASN A 196 5.14 6.86 -17.67
N TYR A 197 4.75 7.65 -16.65
CA TYR A 197 4.02 8.91 -16.88
C TYR A 197 4.78 9.92 -17.75
N PRO A 198 6.10 10.13 -17.62
CA PRO A 198 6.85 11.01 -18.51
C PRO A 198 6.69 10.65 -19.99
N PHE A 199 6.67 9.35 -20.32
CA PHE A 199 6.39 8.88 -21.67
C PHE A 199 4.97 9.24 -22.10
N TRP A 200 3.95 8.86 -21.32
CA TRP A 200 2.56 9.03 -21.69
C TRP A 200 2.16 10.50 -21.81
N PHE A 201 2.62 11.31 -20.87
CA PHE A 201 2.39 12.75 -20.93
C PHE A 201 2.94 13.36 -22.21
N THR A 202 4.21 13.07 -22.52
CA THR A 202 4.89 13.63 -23.71
C THR A 202 4.28 13.09 -25.00
N PHE A 203 3.98 11.79 -25.06
CA PHE A 203 3.32 11.15 -26.19
C PHE A 203 2.00 11.82 -26.54
N PHE A 204 1.09 11.93 -25.59
CA PHE A 204 -0.22 12.52 -25.82
C PHE A 204 -0.15 14.03 -26.10
N THR A 205 0.74 14.75 -25.42
CA THR A 205 0.96 16.18 -25.69
C THR A 205 1.47 16.40 -27.12
N LYS A 206 2.39 15.57 -27.59
CA LYS A 206 2.90 15.65 -28.99
C LYS A 206 1.85 15.32 -30.02
N LEU A 207 0.92 14.44 -29.69
CA LEU A 207 -0.24 14.16 -30.54
C LEU A 207 -1.33 15.24 -30.46
N GLY A 208 -1.18 16.28 -29.64
CA GLY A 208 -2.15 17.36 -29.51
C GLY A 208 -3.35 17.04 -28.62
N TYR A 209 -3.17 16.17 -27.63
CA TYR A 209 -4.16 15.93 -26.56
C TYR A 209 -3.85 16.78 -25.32
N GLN A 210 -4.91 17.23 -24.64
CA GLN A 210 -4.82 17.75 -23.28
C GLN A 210 -4.79 16.59 -22.30
N VAL A 211 -3.67 16.38 -21.61
CA VAL A 211 -3.54 15.29 -20.65
C VAL A 211 -4.19 15.69 -19.31
N ILE A 212 -5.18 14.91 -18.87
CA ILE A 212 -5.83 15.04 -17.57
C ILE A 212 -5.35 13.91 -16.67
N LEU A 213 -4.47 14.21 -15.75
CA LEU A 213 -3.98 13.24 -14.75
C LEU A 213 -4.92 13.20 -13.55
N SER A 214 -5.32 12.00 -13.12
CA SER A 214 -6.07 11.87 -11.86
C SER A 214 -5.19 12.28 -10.65
N PRO A 215 -5.78 12.80 -9.55
CA PRO A 215 -5.03 13.35 -8.42
C PRO A 215 -4.22 12.28 -7.67
N ALA A 216 -3.40 12.70 -6.70
CA ALA A 216 -2.71 11.77 -5.83
C ALA A 216 -3.69 10.88 -5.06
N SER A 217 -3.35 9.59 -4.91
CA SER A 217 -4.16 8.60 -4.20
C SER A 217 -4.44 9.02 -2.76
N ASN A 218 -5.69 8.88 -2.34
CA ASN A 218 -6.14 9.09 -0.97
C ASN A 218 -7.40 8.26 -0.71
N HIS A 219 -7.92 8.30 0.52
CA HIS A 219 -9.10 7.53 0.88
C HIS A 219 -10.36 7.93 0.08
N ASN A 220 -10.49 9.21 -0.27
CA ASN A 220 -11.66 9.65 -1.07
C ASN A 220 -11.61 9.07 -2.49
N ILE A 221 -10.41 9.02 -3.10
CA ILE A 221 -10.24 8.34 -4.40
C ILE A 221 -10.60 6.86 -4.28
N TYR A 222 -10.10 6.16 -3.24
CA TYR A 222 -10.48 4.77 -3.01
C TYR A 222 -12.00 4.60 -2.90
N SER A 223 -12.66 5.46 -2.14
CA SER A 223 -14.11 5.40 -1.92
C SER A 223 -14.94 5.57 -3.20
N LEU A 224 -14.44 6.34 -4.18
CA LEU A 224 -15.11 6.51 -5.47
C LEU A 224 -15.21 5.22 -6.28
N GLY A 225 -14.27 4.30 -6.11
CA GLY A 225 -14.19 3.08 -6.90
C GLY A 225 -14.69 1.82 -6.21
N ILE A 226 -15.14 1.90 -4.94
CA ILE A 226 -15.46 0.71 -4.12
C ILE A 226 -16.47 -0.22 -4.80
N GLU A 227 -17.48 0.34 -5.44
CA GLU A 227 -18.60 -0.45 -6.01
C GLU A 227 -18.18 -1.30 -7.20
N SER A 228 -17.17 -0.86 -7.95
CA SER A 228 -16.65 -1.57 -9.12
C SER A 228 -15.53 -2.57 -8.80
N ILE A 229 -15.04 -2.63 -7.56
CA ILE A 229 -13.99 -3.59 -7.15
C ILE A 229 -14.57 -5.00 -7.06
N PRO A 230 -14.16 -5.95 -7.93
CA PRO A 230 -14.79 -7.27 -8.01
C PRO A 230 -14.38 -8.21 -6.88
N SER A 231 -13.22 -8.01 -6.25
CA SER A 231 -12.69 -8.90 -5.22
C SER A 231 -11.97 -8.16 -4.09
N GLU A 232 -12.23 -8.60 -2.85
CA GLU A 232 -11.51 -8.12 -1.68
C GLU A 232 -10.05 -8.60 -1.62
N SER A 233 -9.70 -9.66 -2.34
CA SER A 233 -8.35 -10.23 -2.38
C SER A 233 -7.38 -9.48 -3.29
N GLU A 234 -7.87 -8.52 -4.08
CA GLU A 234 -7.03 -7.63 -4.88
C GLU A 234 -6.08 -6.80 -3.99
N CYS A 235 -4.89 -6.52 -4.49
CA CYS A 235 -3.96 -5.65 -3.76
C CYS A 235 -4.49 -4.22 -3.70
N TYR A 236 -4.14 -3.49 -2.63
CA TYR A 236 -4.68 -2.14 -2.42
C TYR A 236 -4.34 -1.15 -3.54
N PRO A 237 -3.13 -1.14 -4.13
CA PRO A 237 -2.84 -0.30 -5.29
C PRO A 237 -3.76 -0.56 -6.50
N ALA A 238 -4.11 -1.82 -6.74
CA ALA A 238 -5.06 -2.17 -7.79
C ALA A 238 -6.46 -1.64 -7.50
N LYS A 239 -6.95 -1.78 -6.27
CA LYS A 239 -8.25 -1.23 -5.85
C LYS A 239 -8.35 0.29 -6.05
N LEU A 240 -7.23 1.01 -5.84
CA LEU A 240 -7.17 2.45 -6.10
C LEU A 240 -7.43 2.78 -7.58
N ALA A 241 -7.06 1.91 -8.52
CA ALA A 241 -7.26 2.15 -9.95
C ALA A 241 -8.73 2.40 -10.31
N HIS A 242 -9.66 1.68 -9.68
CA HIS A 242 -11.09 1.92 -9.85
C HIS A 242 -11.48 3.36 -9.49
N GLY A 243 -11.02 3.84 -8.36
CA GLY A 243 -11.29 5.20 -7.91
C GLY A 243 -10.70 6.28 -8.81
N HIS A 244 -9.49 6.06 -9.35
CA HIS A 244 -8.84 6.98 -10.27
C HIS A 244 -9.59 7.06 -11.61
N VAL A 245 -10.02 5.94 -12.15
CA VAL A 245 -10.83 5.88 -13.38
C VAL A 245 -12.19 6.52 -13.16
N THR A 246 -12.89 6.18 -12.09
CA THR A 246 -14.17 6.81 -11.73
C THR A 246 -14.03 8.33 -11.53
N TRP A 247 -12.92 8.78 -10.97
CA TRP A 247 -12.66 10.22 -10.84
C TRP A 247 -12.56 10.90 -12.22
N LEU A 248 -11.82 10.31 -13.16
CA LEU A 248 -11.70 10.84 -14.53
C LEU A 248 -13.06 10.91 -15.23
N ILE A 249 -13.88 9.87 -15.09
CA ILE A 249 -15.25 9.83 -15.63
C ILE A 249 -16.08 10.99 -15.04
N LYS A 250 -16.04 11.17 -13.72
CA LYS A 250 -16.75 12.28 -13.03
C LYS A 250 -16.27 13.68 -13.41
N GLN A 251 -15.03 13.81 -13.91
CA GLN A 251 -14.54 15.06 -14.50
C GLN A 251 -15.04 15.27 -15.95
N GLY A 252 -15.82 14.35 -16.50
CA GLY A 252 -16.33 14.44 -17.87
C GLY A 252 -15.27 14.16 -18.94
N VAL A 253 -14.20 13.44 -18.62
CA VAL A 253 -13.15 13.09 -19.58
C VAL A 253 -13.67 12.03 -20.55
N PRO A 254 -13.78 12.32 -21.86
CA PRO A 254 -14.44 11.42 -22.81
C PRO A 254 -13.56 10.25 -23.27
N PHE A 255 -12.26 10.34 -23.05
CA PHE A 255 -11.28 9.34 -23.46
C PHE A 255 -10.30 9.05 -22.32
N ILE A 256 -10.22 7.82 -21.87
CA ILE A 256 -9.29 7.34 -20.83
C ILE A 256 -8.34 6.33 -21.44
N PHE A 257 -7.05 6.51 -21.22
CA PHE A 257 -6.00 5.60 -21.66
C PHE A 257 -5.33 4.91 -20.47
N TYR A 258 -5.40 3.58 -20.44
CA TYR A 258 -4.79 2.76 -19.40
C TYR A 258 -4.29 1.43 -19.99
N PRO A 259 -3.05 1.35 -20.53
CA PRO A 259 -2.54 0.17 -21.20
C PRO A 259 -2.29 -1.00 -20.25
N ALA A 260 -2.46 -2.21 -20.76
CA ALA A 260 -2.06 -3.45 -20.14
C ALA A 260 -0.60 -3.76 -20.52
N LEU A 261 0.34 -3.31 -19.69
CA LEU A 261 1.76 -3.54 -19.95
C LEU A 261 2.22 -4.85 -19.29
N PHE A 262 2.62 -5.83 -20.07
CA PHE A 262 3.07 -7.11 -19.54
C PHE A 262 4.59 -7.20 -19.37
N TYR A 263 5.36 -6.39 -20.08
CA TYR A 263 6.81 -6.44 -20.10
C TYR A 263 7.39 -5.03 -20.14
N GLU A 264 8.37 -4.75 -19.29
CA GLU A 264 9.05 -3.46 -19.20
C GLU A 264 10.43 -3.53 -19.85
N ARG A 265 11.02 -2.36 -20.10
CA ARG A 265 12.38 -2.25 -20.63
C ARG A 265 13.42 -2.82 -19.65
N ASN A 266 14.50 -3.33 -20.19
CA ASN A 266 15.64 -3.80 -19.39
C ASN A 266 16.44 -2.60 -18.88
N GLU A 267 16.23 -2.21 -17.63
CA GLU A 267 17.00 -1.16 -16.95
C GLU A 267 18.19 -1.71 -16.16
N THR A 268 18.17 -2.99 -15.85
CA THR A 268 19.19 -3.69 -15.07
C THR A 268 19.63 -4.92 -15.87
N PRO A 269 20.75 -4.85 -16.61
CA PRO A 269 21.18 -5.91 -17.54
C PRO A 269 21.28 -7.28 -16.91
N ASP A 270 21.65 -7.36 -15.61
CA ASP A 270 21.83 -8.61 -14.88
C ASP A 270 20.50 -9.18 -14.32
N ALA A 271 19.41 -8.45 -14.43
CA ALA A 271 18.10 -8.96 -14.01
C ALA A 271 17.57 -9.96 -15.05
N ASN A 272 17.05 -11.08 -14.58
CA ASN A 272 16.56 -12.17 -15.44
C ASN A 272 15.07 -12.11 -15.73
N ASN A 273 14.35 -11.14 -15.19
CA ASN A 273 12.92 -10.98 -15.37
C ASN A 273 12.51 -9.50 -15.49
N HIS A 274 11.76 -9.18 -16.53
CA HIS A 274 11.21 -7.85 -16.81
C HIS A 274 9.69 -7.87 -17.01
N TYR A 275 9.04 -8.97 -16.63
CA TYR A 275 7.59 -9.06 -16.65
C TYR A 275 6.98 -8.28 -15.48
N ASN A 276 5.93 -7.54 -15.76
CA ASN A 276 5.10 -6.94 -14.73
C ASN A 276 4.35 -8.01 -13.92
N CYS A 277 3.95 -7.68 -12.71
CA CYS A 277 3.11 -8.57 -11.93
C CYS A 277 1.77 -8.80 -12.65
N PRO A 278 1.08 -9.93 -12.42
CA PRO A 278 -0.20 -10.23 -13.06
C PRO A 278 -1.25 -9.14 -12.91
N ILE A 279 -1.25 -8.42 -11.79
CA ILE A 279 -2.16 -7.30 -11.55
C ILE A 279 -1.90 -6.17 -12.56
N VAL A 280 -0.67 -5.70 -12.68
CA VAL A 280 -0.31 -4.64 -13.65
C VAL A 280 -0.68 -5.07 -15.07
N THR A 281 -0.39 -6.33 -15.42
CA THR A 281 -0.63 -6.87 -16.76
C THR A 281 -2.11 -6.94 -17.13
N SER A 282 -3.02 -7.22 -16.19
CA SER A 282 -4.42 -7.52 -16.49
C SER A 282 -5.43 -6.51 -15.95
N TYR A 283 -4.99 -5.56 -15.13
CA TYR A 283 -5.95 -4.79 -14.33
C TYR A 283 -6.76 -3.77 -15.14
N SER A 284 -6.22 -3.28 -16.24
CA SER A 284 -6.98 -2.42 -17.15
C SER A 284 -8.17 -3.17 -17.80
N GLU A 285 -8.05 -4.47 -18.06
CA GLU A 285 -9.18 -5.32 -18.49
C GLU A 285 -10.19 -5.52 -17.36
N ASN A 286 -9.72 -5.67 -16.12
CA ASN A 286 -10.59 -5.76 -14.97
C ASN A 286 -11.43 -4.46 -14.82
N ILE A 287 -10.81 -3.29 -14.93
CA ILE A 287 -11.49 -1.99 -14.93
C ILE A 287 -12.54 -1.92 -16.03
N LYS A 288 -12.17 -2.26 -17.26
CA LYS A 288 -13.04 -2.22 -18.44
C LYS A 288 -14.32 -3.02 -18.23
N ASN A 289 -14.22 -4.18 -17.58
CA ASN A 289 -15.34 -5.10 -17.38
C ASN A 289 -16.18 -4.82 -16.12
N ASN A 290 -15.71 -3.98 -15.20
CA ASN A 290 -16.39 -3.75 -13.92
C ASN A 290 -16.82 -2.30 -13.69
N VAL A 291 -16.41 -1.34 -14.54
CA VAL A 291 -16.87 0.05 -14.49
C VAL A 291 -18.01 0.22 -15.48
N GLU A 292 -19.21 0.49 -14.98
CA GLU A 292 -20.44 0.50 -15.78
C GLU A 292 -20.41 1.50 -16.93
N GLU A 293 -19.91 2.71 -16.70
CA GLU A 293 -19.86 3.78 -17.72
C GLU A 293 -18.99 3.38 -18.91
N ILE A 294 -17.93 2.62 -18.66
CA ILE A 294 -17.08 2.06 -19.72
C ILE A 294 -17.83 0.95 -20.45
N GLY A 295 -18.48 0.05 -19.72
CA GLY A 295 -19.27 -1.04 -20.28
C GLY A 295 -20.45 -0.57 -21.14
N ARG A 296 -21.06 0.58 -20.82
CA ARG A 296 -22.13 1.23 -21.60
C ARG A 296 -21.62 2.05 -22.79
N GLY A 297 -20.30 2.21 -22.92
CA GLY A 297 -19.71 3.02 -24.00
C GLY A 297 -19.88 4.53 -23.81
N GLU A 298 -20.14 5.00 -22.60
CA GLU A 298 -20.26 6.43 -22.28
C GLU A 298 -18.90 7.13 -22.31
N VAL A 299 -17.82 6.37 -22.12
CA VAL A 299 -16.42 6.83 -22.13
C VAL A 299 -15.60 5.91 -23.03
N LYS A 300 -14.82 6.49 -23.96
CA LYS A 300 -13.83 5.73 -24.72
C LYS A 300 -12.73 5.27 -23.77
N PHE A 301 -12.54 3.96 -23.64
CA PHE A 301 -11.51 3.37 -22.81
C PHE A 301 -10.54 2.57 -23.68
N SER A 302 -9.29 3.01 -23.76
CA SER A 302 -8.22 2.34 -24.51
C SER A 302 -7.26 1.65 -23.56
N ASN A 303 -7.13 0.35 -23.70
CA ASN A 303 -6.31 -0.50 -22.85
C ASN A 303 -5.49 -1.52 -23.67
N PRO A 304 -4.65 -1.05 -24.61
CA PRO A 304 -3.88 -1.95 -25.46
C PRO A 304 -3.00 -2.88 -24.64
N PHE A 305 -2.98 -4.17 -25.02
CA PHE A 305 -2.06 -5.14 -24.46
C PHE A 305 -0.73 -5.04 -25.18
N MET A 306 0.32 -4.56 -24.50
CA MET A 306 1.56 -4.21 -25.12
C MET A 306 2.79 -4.42 -24.23
N ALA A 307 3.97 -4.54 -24.87
CA ALA A 307 5.26 -4.55 -24.20
C ALA A 307 5.96 -3.19 -24.35
N PHE A 308 6.74 -2.85 -23.35
CA PHE A 308 7.58 -1.65 -23.29
C PHE A 308 9.08 -2.01 -23.38
N SER A 309 9.40 -3.12 -24.02
CA SER A 309 10.76 -3.67 -24.10
C SER A 309 11.73 -2.78 -24.90
N SER A 310 11.25 -2.16 -25.97
CA SER A 310 11.99 -1.19 -26.78
C SER A 310 11.05 -0.15 -27.38
N LEU A 311 11.61 0.95 -27.87
CA LEU A 311 10.86 1.99 -28.56
C LEU A 311 10.13 1.45 -29.79
N GLU A 312 10.78 0.56 -30.55
CA GLU A 312 10.23 -0.02 -31.77
C GLU A 312 8.97 -0.83 -31.46
N VAL A 313 9.06 -1.75 -30.48
CA VAL A 313 7.94 -2.60 -30.05
C VAL A 313 6.77 -1.76 -29.51
N ALA A 314 7.07 -0.78 -28.68
CA ALA A 314 6.05 0.14 -28.16
C ALA A 314 5.39 0.95 -29.30
N THR A 315 6.20 1.45 -30.25
CA THR A 315 5.70 2.26 -31.38
C THR A 315 4.79 1.44 -32.29
N GLU A 316 5.13 0.20 -32.61
CA GLU A 316 4.30 -0.68 -33.44
C GLU A 316 2.92 -0.93 -32.81
N ALA A 317 2.89 -1.15 -31.48
CA ALA A 317 1.63 -1.32 -30.75
C ALA A 317 0.79 -0.03 -30.75
N LEU A 318 1.44 1.12 -30.56
CA LEU A 318 0.77 2.42 -30.56
C LEU A 318 0.23 2.82 -31.95
N ILE A 319 0.93 2.49 -33.04
CA ILE A 319 0.42 2.71 -34.40
C ILE A 319 -0.86 1.90 -34.65
N LYS A 320 -0.92 0.67 -34.16
CA LYS A 320 -2.12 -0.15 -34.26
C LYS A 320 -3.29 0.41 -33.43
N GLU A 321 -3.02 0.86 -32.23
CA GLU A 321 -4.04 1.42 -31.33
C GLU A 321 -4.58 2.76 -31.85
N PHE A 322 -3.72 3.62 -32.37
CA PHE A 322 -4.08 4.94 -32.91
C PHE A 322 -4.08 4.93 -34.44
N SER A 323 -4.75 3.95 -35.05
CA SER A 323 -4.79 3.76 -36.51
C SER A 323 -5.47 4.90 -37.27
N ASP A 324 -6.21 5.76 -36.59
CA ASP A 324 -6.81 7.00 -37.08
C ASP A 324 -5.83 8.19 -37.18
N ILE A 325 -4.62 8.04 -36.59
CA ILE A 325 -3.55 9.04 -36.64
C ILE A 325 -2.46 8.56 -37.57
N PRO A 326 -1.89 9.46 -38.39
CA PRO A 326 -0.79 9.09 -39.29
C PRO A 326 0.38 8.43 -38.56
N ALA A 327 0.84 7.29 -39.02
CA ALA A 327 1.90 6.50 -38.38
C ALA A 327 3.18 7.32 -38.09
N ALA A 328 3.50 8.28 -38.97
CA ALA A 328 4.64 9.19 -38.79
C ALA A 328 4.48 10.09 -37.55
N GLU A 329 3.26 10.58 -37.28
CA GLU A 329 2.97 11.39 -36.09
C GLU A 329 3.06 10.53 -34.81
N VAL A 330 2.49 9.33 -34.84
CA VAL A 330 2.56 8.37 -33.69
C VAL A 330 4.01 8.01 -33.41
N THR A 331 4.81 7.75 -34.48
CA THR A 331 6.24 7.43 -34.32
C THR A 331 7.03 8.60 -33.71
N ALA A 332 6.80 9.82 -34.20
CA ALA A 332 7.47 11.01 -33.66
C ALA A 332 7.08 11.27 -32.18
N ALA A 333 5.82 11.09 -31.85
CA ALA A 333 5.32 11.23 -30.47
C ALA A 333 5.89 10.14 -29.53
N ALA A 334 5.94 8.89 -29.99
CA ALA A 334 6.52 7.78 -29.24
C ALA A 334 8.03 8.00 -28.99
N ARG A 335 8.78 8.48 -29.99
CA ARG A 335 10.19 8.86 -29.84
C ARG A 335 10.36 9.95 -28.77
N ALA A 336 9.61 11.03 -28.87
CA ALA A 336 9.67 12.11 -27.89
C ALA A 336 9.32 11.64 -26.46
N GLY A 337 8.32 10.79 -26.32
CA GLY A 337 7.94 10.18 -25.02
C GLY A 337 9.05 9.31 -24.45
N TRP A 338 9.69 8.50 -25.29
CA TRP A 338 10.80 7.63 -24.90
C TRP A 338 12.03 8.43 -24.44
N ASP A 339 12.35 9.49 -25.17
CA ASP A 339 13.46 10.37 -24.83
C ASP A 339 13.22 11.07 -23.48
N GLU A 340 12.00 11.58 -23.25
CA GLU A 340 11.63 12.21 -21.98
C GLU A 340 11.64 11.21 -20.80
N MET A 341 11.11 10.00 -21.01
CA MET A 341 11.16 8.95 -19.99
C MET A 341 12.61 8.59 -19.64
N THR A 342 13.50 8.55 -20.61
CA THR A 342 14.93 8.30 -20.41
C THR A 342 15.57 9.47 -19.65
N ALA A 343 15.29 10.71 -20.06
CA ALA A 343 15.78 11.91 -19.38
C ALA A 343 15.31 11.99 -17.92
N ALA A 344 14.06 11.64 -17.63
CA ALA A 344 13.54 11.61 -16.27
C ALA A 344 14.28 10.59 -15.40
N ARG A 345 14.62 9.42 -15.94
CA ARG A 345 15.40 8.40 -15.24
C ARG A 345 16.84 8.85 -14.99
N ASP A 346 17.49 9.41 -15.99
CA ASP A 346 18.87 9.86 -15.86
C ASP A 346 19.01 11.02 -14.87
N ASP A 347 18.01 11.91 -14.83
CA ASP A 347 17.90 12.95 -13.82
C ASP A 347 17.77 12.36 -12.40
N MET A 348 16.95 11.31 -12.22
CA MET A 348 16.85 10.61 -10.95
C MET A 348 18.15 9.94 -10.50
N ARG A 349 18.90 9.33 -11.44
CA ARG A 349 20.22 8.74 -11.15
C ARG A 349 21.21 9.82 -10.71
N LYS A 350 21.30 10.91 -11.47
CA LYS A 350 22.15 12.04 -11.12
C LYS A 350 21.80 12.59 -9.72
N LYS A 351 20.51 12.75 -9.41
CA LYS A 351 20.08 13.20 -8.10
C LYS A 351 20.43 12.21 -6.99
N GLY A 352 20.40 10.91 -7.30
CA GLY A 352 20.87 9.86 -6.39
C GLY A 352 22.35 9.99 -6.05
N GLU A 353 23.21 10.22 -7.06
CA GLU A 353 24.65 10.45 -6.88
C GLU A 353 24.92 11.71 -6.05
N GLU A 354 24.21 12.81 -6.30
CA GLU A 354 24.31 14.03 -5.48
C GLU A 354 23.98 13.76 -3.99
N VAL A 355 22.97 12.93 -3.72
CA VAL A 355 22.57 12.56 -2.35
C VAL A 355 23.61 11.66 -1.70
N LEU A 356 24.20 10.71 -2.43
CA LEU A 356 25.29 9.88 -1.91
C LEU A 356 26.50 10.73 -1.53
N ALA A 357 26.93 11.64 -2.39
CA ALA A 357 28.01 12.58 -2.08
C ALA A 357 27.69 13.48 -0.86
N TRP A 358 26.42 13.93 -0.75
CA TRP A 358 25.99 14.69 0.42
C TRP A 358 26.05 13.85 1.70
N MET A 359 25.67 12.56 1.64
CA MET A 359 25.71 11.64 2.78
C MET A 359 27.15 11.42 3.28
N GLU A 360 28.10 11.22 2.35
CA GLU A 360 29.53 11.11 2.68
C GLU A 360 30.04 12.37 3.35
N ALA A 361 29.81 13.54 2.75
CA ALA A 361 30.25 14.83 3.27
C ALA A 361 29.66 15.18 4.65
N ASN A 362 28.47 14.68 4.98
CA ASN A 362 27.77 14.95 6.23
C ASN A 362 27.82 13.76 7.21
N HIS A 363 28.62 12.72 6.95
CA HIS A 363 28.74 11.51 7.76
C HIS A 363 27.38 10.88 8.09
N LYS A 364 26.45 10.82 7.13
CA LYS A 364 25.12 10.23 7.27
C LYS A 364 25.10 8.81 6.75
N ARG A 365 24.33 7.97 7.42
CA ARG A 365 24.04 6.61 6.95
C ARG A 365 22.73 6.60 6.17
N GLY A 366 22.67 5.84 5.09
CA GLY A 366 21.46 5.60 4.30
C GLY A 366 21.02 4.14 4.41
N ILE A 367 19.71 3.92 4.27
CA ILE A 367 19.12 2.60 4.10
C ILE A 367 18.36 2.65 2.78
N ALA A 368 18.71 1.77 1.86
CA ALA A 368 17.95 1.56 0.64
C ALA A 368 16.81 0.57 0.94
N LEU A 369 15.60 0.96 0.54
CA LEU A 369 14.44 0.08 0.56
C LEU A 369 14.14 -0.31 -0.89
N ALA A 370 14.20 -1.60 -1.18
CA ALA A 370 13.86 -2.19 -2.47
C ALA A 370 12.42 -2.72 -2.47
#